data_f86501c672d754a2d190db1320d75a43
#
_entry.id   f86501c672d754a2d190db1320d75a43
#
_cell.length_a   1.000
_cell.length_b   1.000
_cell.length_c   1.000
_cell.angle_alpha   90.00
_cell.angle_beta   90.00
_cell.angle_gamma   90.00
#
_symmetry.space_group_name_H-M   'P 1'
#
loop_
_entity.id
_entity.type
_entity.pdbx_description
1 polymer ?
#
loop_
_entity_poly.entity_id
_entity_poly.type
_entity_poly.pdbx_seq_one_letter_code
_entity_poly.pdbx_strand_id
1 'polypeptide(L)'
;MSLLEPPPETHNKSKAMAFTLVALLVVLVVVLWFMFRYYPEKKVTAQFFDALVAGETDRAYGVWKPTPSYRKDDFLADWGPSGYYGPVKSYKILRAKAPDKSDSVAVTVAISRFAPMPTEADANSAKTKTVTLWISPSDKSMSFPP
;
A
#
# COMPACT_ATOMS: atom_id res chain seq x y z
N MET A 1 36.77 54.38 28.90
CA MET A 1 35.40 54.01 29.30
C MET A 1 34.64 53.54 28.10
N SER A 2 34.54 52.32 27.97
CA SER A 2 33.72 51.67 26.92
C SER A 2 32.37 51.31 27.53
N LEU A 3 31.36 52.15 27.32
CA LEU A 3 30.01 51.97 27.82
C LEU A 3 29.03 51.55 26.72
N LEU A 4 29.51 50.94 25.66
CA LEU A 4 28.68 50.45 24.58
C LEU A 4 29.03 48.98 24.27
N GLU A 5 28.76 48.10 25.22
CA GLU A 5 28.52 46.72 24.84
C GLU A 5 27.16 46.67 24.11
N PRO A 6 27.12 46.25 22.85
CA PRO A 6 25.83 46.00 22.19
C PRO A 6 25.07 44.96 22.96
N PRO A 7 23.75 45.12 23.18
CA PRO A 7 22.95 44.10 23.83
C PRO A 7 23.07 42.76 23.08
N PRO A 8 23.16 41.65 23.79
CA PRO A 8 23.29 40.35 23.14
C PRO A 8 22.13 40.13 22.16
N GLU A 9 22.45 39.83 20.93
CA GLU A 9 21.49 39.52 19.87
C GLU A 9 20.74 38.21 20.18
N THR A 10 19.92 38.20 21.22
CA THR A 10 19.11 37.05 21.59
C THR A 10 17.89 36.89 20.66
N HIS A 11 17.55 37.92 19.89
CA HIS A 11 16.35 37.93 19.05
C HIS A 11 16.45 37.09 17.78
N ASN A 12 17.67 36.87 17.26
CA ASN A 12 17.86 36.10 16.03
C ASN A 12 17.84 34.57 16.26
N LYS A 13 18.28 34.10 17.41
CA LYS A 13 18.33 32.67 17.75
C LYS A 13 16.93 32.09 17.94
N SER A 14 15.99 32.81 18.53
CA SER A 14 14.63 32.35 18.73
C SER A 14 13.83 32.30 17.42
N LYS A 15 14.03 33.25 16.53
CA LYS A 15 13.42 33.25 15.19
C LYS A 15 13.97 32.12 14.33
N ALA A 16 15.28 31.87 14.35
CA ALA A 16 15.93 30.79 13.65
C ALA A 16 15.42 29.43 14.17
N MET A 17 15.28 29.29 15.48
CA MET A 17 14.75 28.05 16.08
C MET A 17 13.28 27.83 15.73
N ALA A 18 12.45 28.89 15.73
CA ALA A 18 11.07 28.81 15.30
C ALA A 18 10.96 28.41 13.81
N PHE A 19 11.81 28.96 12.96
CA PHE A 19 11.87 28.60 11.53
C PHE A 19 12.27 27.15 11.32
N THR A 20 13.24 26.66 12.06
CA THR A 20 13.68 25.25 12.01
C THR A 20 12.56 24.30 12.45
N LEU A 21 11.83 24.62 13.51
CA LEU A 21 10.70 23.84 13.99
C LEU A 21 9.56 23.78 12.97
N VAL A 22 9.24 24.90 12.33
CA VAL A 22 8.23 24.97 11.27
C VAL A 22 8.67 24.14 10.06
N ALA A 23 9.93 24.25 9.65
CA ALA A 23 10.47 23.46 8.54
C ALA A 23 10.41 21.94 8.84
N LEU A 24 10.77 21.52 10.05
CA LEU A 24 10.66 20.13 10.49
C LEU A 24 9.21 19.65 10.51
N LEU A 25 8.28 20.48 10.97
CA LEU A 25 6.86 20.16 10.96
C LEU A 25 6.33 19.96 9.54
N VAL A 26 6.70 20.85 8.61
CA VAL A 26 6.33 20.73 7.20
C VAL A 26 6.88 19.44 6.59
N VAL A 27 8.15 19.12 6.83
CA VAL A 27 8.76 17.88 6.37
C VAL A 27 8.02 16.66 6.94
N LEU A 28 7.71 16.68 8.23
CA LEU A 28 6.95 15.61 8.87
C LEU A 28 5.57 15.42 8.23
N VAL A 29 4.83 16.49 8.01
CA VAL A 29 3.51 16.45 7.36
C VAL A 29 3.60 15.89 5.95
N VAL A 30 4.59 16.32 5.18
CA VAL A 30 4.84 15.81 3.81
C VAL A 30 5.15 14.32 3.85
N VAL A 31 6.02 13.87 4.75
CA VAL A 31 6.37 12.45 4.91
C VAL A 31 5.13 11.63 5.29
N LEU A 32 4.35 12.09 6.26
CA LEU A 32 3.11 11.42 6.66
C LEU A 32 2.11 11.35 5.50
N TRP A 33 1.97 12.44 4.74
CA TRP A 33 1.10 12.47 3.56
C TRP A 33 1.54 11.43 2.51
N PHE A 34 2.83 11.32 2.20
CA PHE A 34 3.35 10.28 1.30
C PHE A 34 3.13 8.87 1.83
N MET A 35 3.32 8.64 3.15
CA MET A 35 3.11 7.33 3.77
C MET A 35 1.64 6.90 3.71
N PHE A 36 0.71 7.82 3.94
CA PHE A 36 -0.72 7.50 4.06
C PHE A 36 -1.52 7.76 2.77
N ARG A 37 -0.91 8.31 1.73
CA ARG A 37 -1.57 8.68 0.47
C ARG A 37 -2.39 7.53 -0.13
N TYR A 38 -1.88 6.31 -0.09
CA TYR A 38 -2.52 5.12 -0.65
C TYR A 38 -3.00 4.15 0.43
N TYR A 39 -3.20 4.64 1.63
CA TYR A 39 -3.65 3.81 2.75
C TYR A 39 -5.01 3.14 2.50
N PRO A 40 -6.04 3.84 1.98
CA PRO A 40 -7.33 3.22 1.69
C PRO A 40 -7.23 2.08 0.69
N GLU A 41 -6.45 2.24 -0.38
CA GLU A 41 -6.26 1.22 -1.40
C GLU A 41 -5.48 0.01 -0.87
N LYS A 42 -4.44 0.25 -0.09
CA LYS A 42 -3.72 -0.82 0.61
C LYS A 42 -4.62 -1.57 1.59
N LYS A 43 -5.49 -0.86 2.31
CA LYS A 43 -6.43 -1.45 3.25
C LYS A 43 -7.42 -2.38 2.55
N VAL A 44 -8.01 -1.95 1.45
CA VAL A 44 -8.92 -2.78 0.64
C VAL A 44 -8.18 -4.01 0.08
N THR A 45 -6.97 -3.82 -0.41
CA THR A 45 -6.11 -4.92 -0.86
C THR A 45 -5.84 -5.93 0.26
N ALA A 46 -5.52 -5.45 1.47
CA ALA A 46 -5.33 -6.31 2.63
C ALA A 46 -6.61 -7.09 2.98
N GLN A 47 -7.76 -6.44 2.99
CA GLN A 47 -9.05 -7.12 3.24
C GLN A 47 -9.33 -8.23 2.22
N PHE A 48 -8.99 -7.99 0.95
CA PHE A 48 -9.12 -9.00 -0.11
C PHE A 48 -8.23 -10.21 0.15
N PHE A 49 -6.95 -9.99 0.39
CA PHE A 49 -6.01 -11.08 0.63
C PHE A 49 -6.23 -11.78 1.97
N ASP A 50 -6.66 -11.06 3.01
CA ASP A 50 -7.06 -11.67 4.30
C ASP A 50 -8.22 -12.66 4.10
N ALA A 51 -9.21 -12.31 3.27
CA ALA A 51 -10.30 -13.20 2.91
C ALA A 51 -9.80 -14.43 2.16
N LEU A 52 -8.87 -14.28 1.21
CA LEU A 52 -8.28 -15.41 0.48
C LEU A 52 -7.47 -16.33 1.41
N VAL A 53 -6.66 -15.76 2.30
CA VAL A 53 -5.88 -16.53 3.29
C VAL A 53 -6.79 -17.31 4.23
N ALA A 54 -7.93 -16.73 4.62
CA ALA A 54 -8.94 -17.39 5.45
C ALA A 54 -9.75 -18.46 4.69
N GLY A 55 -9.59 -18.58 3.37
CA GLY A 55 -10.39 -19.47 2.53
C GLY A 55 -11.81 -18.97 2.24
N GLU A 56 -12.10 -17.72 2.56
CA GLU A 56 -13.41 -17.09 2.38
C GLU A 56 -13.53 -16.46 0.97
N THR A 57 -13.61 -17.28 -0.05
CA THR A 57 -13.65 -16.85 -1.45
C THR A 57 -14.85 -15.96 -1.78
N ASP A 58 -15.99 -16.20 -1.14
CA ASP A 58 -17.19 -15.37 -1.34
C ASP A 58 -16.98 -13.94 -0.80
N ARG A 59 -16.33 -13.80 0.35
CA ARG A 59 -15.98 -12.51 0.91
C ARG A 59 -14.95 -11.78 0.04
N ALA A 60 -13.94 -12.49 -0.43
CA ALA A 60 -12.94 -11.94 -1.34
C ALA A 60 -13.59 -11.44 -2.65
N TYR A 61 -14.50 -12.21 -3.22
CA TYR A 61 -15.26 -11.80 -4.40
C TYR A 61 -16.09 -10.53 -4.16
N GLY A 62 -16.71 -10.41 -2.99
CA GLY A 62 -17.43 -9.19 -2.59
C GLY A 62 -16.51 -7.98 -2.44
N VAL A 63 -15.31 -8.15 -1.87
CA VAL A 63 -14.30 -7.08 -1.75
C VAL A 63 -13.79 -6.63 -3.11
N TRP A 64 -13.66 -7.57 -4.06
CA TRP A 64 -13.26 -7.27 -5.45
C TRP A 64 -14.22 -6.30 -6.15
N LYS A 65 -15.50 -6.31 -5.79
CA LYS A 65 -16.57 -5.56 -6.45
C LYS A 65 -16.57 -5.80 -7.96
N PRO A 66 -16.86 -7.03 -8.39
CA PRO A 66 -16.70 -7.44 -9.78
C PRO A 66 -17.64 -6.67 -10.73
N THR A 67 -17.17 -6.46 -11.94
CA THR A 67 -18.03 -6.04 -13.05
C THR A 67 -18.94 -7.19 -13.50
N PRO A 68 -20.06 -6.92 -14.21
CA PRO A 68 -20.92 -7.99 -14.72
C PRO A 68 -20.21 -8.99 -15.66
N SER A 69 -19.12 -8.59 -16.29
CA SER A 69 -18.32 -9.43 -17.17
C SER A 69 -17.34 -10.36 -16.43
N TYR A 70 -17.00 -10.02 -15.18
CA TYR A 70 -16.12 -10.84 -14.34
C TYR A 70 -16.95 -11.66 -13.37
N ARG A 71 -17.32 -12.85 -13.81
CA ARG A 71 -18.23 -13.73 -13.08
C ARG A 71 -17.48 -14.47 -11.95
N LYS A 72 -18.26 -15.08 -11.05
CA LYS A 72 -17.69 -15.84 -9.95
C LYS A 72 -16.84 -17.02 -10.43
N ASP A 73 -17.21 -17.66 -11.52
CA ASP A 73 -16.42 -18.75 -12.09
C ASP A 73 -15.07 -18.27 -12.59
N ASP A 74 -15.01 -17.06 -13.21
CA ASP A 74 -13.77 -16.43 -13.62
C ASP A 74 -12.90 -16.08 -12.41
N PHE A 75 -13.53 -15.55 -11.35
CA PHE A 75 -12.87 -15.27 -10.09
C PHE A 75 -12.26 -16.51 -9.45
N LEU A 76 -12.97 -17.62 -9.43
CA LEU A 76 -12.48 -18.89 -8.90
C LEU A 76 -11.38 -19.50 -9.78
N ALA A 77 -11.42 -19.29 -11.09
CA ALA A 77 -10.34 -19.67 -11.99
C ALA A 77 -9.04 -18.91 -11.73
N ASP A 78 -9.14 -17.67 -11.26
CA ASP A 78 -7.98 -16.86 -10.88
C ASP A 78 -7.53 -17.10 -9.44
N TRP A 79 -8.47 -17.02 -8.49
CA TRP A 79 -8.20 -16.91 -7.05
C TRP A 79 -8.68 -18.10 -6.22
N GLY A 80 -9.39 -19.03 -6.80
CA GLY A 80 -9.84 -20.22 -6.11
C GLY A 80 -8.70 -21.16 -5.68
N PRO A 81 -9.00 -22.19 -4.89
CA PRO A 81 -7.98 -23.15 -4.42
C PRO A 81 -7.20 -23.82 -5.55
N SER A 82 -7.82 -23.99 -6.71
CA SER A 82 -7.20 -24.52 -7.94
C SER A 82 -6.93 -23.45 -8.99
N GLY A 83 -7.10 -22.17 -8.63
CA GLY A 83 -6.93 -21.05 -9.55
C GLY A 83 -5.47 -20.72 -9.83
N TYR A 84 -5.26 -19.87 -10.81
CA TYR A 84 -3.92 -19.45 -11.25
C TYR A 84 -3.07 -18.85 -10.12
N TYR A 85 -3.69 -18.01 -9.29
CA TYR A 85 -3.03 -17.36 -8.14
C TYR A 85 -3.24 -18.11 -6.82
N GLY A 86 -4.20 -19.01 -6.76
CA GLY A 86 -4.53 -19.74 -5.54
C GLY A 86 -3.73 -21.05 -5.36
N PRO A 87 -3.82 -21.64 -4.17
CA PRO A 87 -4.32 -21.04 -2.95
C PRO A 87 -3.35 -19.98 -2.40
N VAL A 88 -3.87 -18.90 -1.83
CA VAL A 88 -3.06 -17.88 -1.16
C VAL A 88 -3.04 -18.19 0.33
N LYS A 89 -1.87 -18.49 0.87
CA LYS A 89 -1.66 -18.79 2.30
C LYS A 89 -0.94 -17.66 3.04
N SER A 90 -0.21 -16.82 2.30
CA SER A 90 0.43 -15.63 2.83
C SER A 90 0.59 -14.59 1.72
N TYR A 91 0.68 -13.32 2.10
CA TYR A 91 0.89 -12.22 1.18
C TYR A 91 1.68 -11.09 1.84
N LYS A 92 2.27 -10.23 1.01
CA LYS A 92 2.94 -9.01 1.42
C LYS A 92 2.70 -7.92 0.40
N ILE A 93 2.15 -6.79 0.83
CA ILE A 93 2.02 -5.60 -0.01
C ILE A 93 3.40 -4.97 -0.17
N LEU A 94 3.89 -4.91 -1.41
CA LEU A 94 5.23 -4.41 -1.73
C LEU A 94 5.24 -2.91 -1.95
N ARG A 95 4.28 -2.42 -2.73
CA ARG A 95 4.18 -0.99 -3.06
C ARG A 95 2.78 -0.63 -3.56
N ALA A 96 2.47 0.65 -3.51
CA ALA A 96 1.31 1.24 -4.16
C ALA A 96 1.73 2.53 -4.86
N LYS A 97 1.30 2.74 -6.10
CA LYS A 97 1.55 3.95 -6.87
C LYS A 97 0.40 4.23 -7.83
N ALA A 98 0.20 5.48 -8.18
CA ALA A 98 -0.68 5.84 -9.29
C ALA A 98 0.10 5.66 -10.61
N PRO A 99 -0.39 4.84 -11.55
CA PRO A 99 0.18 4.77 -12.88
C PRO A 99 -0.05 6.07 -13.65
N ASP A 100 0.84 6.36 -14.61
CA ASP A 100 0.66 7.52 -15.48
C ASP A 100 -0.63 7.39 -16.29
N LYS A 101 -1.37 8.49 -16.39
CA LYS A 101 -2.64 8.59 -17.17
C LYS A 101 -3.76 7.66 -16.68
N SER A 102 -3.74 7.24 -15.42
CA SER A 102 -4.80 6.44 -14.82
C SER A 102 -5.23 7.03 -13.49
N ASP A 103 -6.55 7.03 -13.23
CA ASP A 103 -7.10 7.40 -11.93
C ASP A 103 -6.96 6.27 -10.89
N SER A 104 -6.66 5.05 -11.35
CA SER A 104 -6.50 3.90 -10.46
C SER A 104 -5.16 3.90 -9.72
N VAL A 105 -5.13 3.25 -8.57
CA VAL A 105 -3.91 3.00 -7.80
C VAL A 105 -3.45 1.56 -8.05
N ALA A 106 -2.23 1.39 -8.56
CA ALA A 106 -1.62 0.09 -8.75
C ALA A 106 -0.98 -0.36 -7.43
N VAL A 107 -1.47 -1.47 -6.87
CA VAL A 107 -0.94 -2.11 -5.68
C VAL A 107 -0.26 -3.41 -6.08
N THR A 108 1.03 -3.52 -5.81
CA THR A 108 1.83 -4.72 -6.10
C THR A 108 1.96 -5.55 -4.84
N VAL A 109 1.62 -6.82 -4.93
CA VAL A 109 1.56 -7.76 -3.82
C VAL A 109 2.33 -9.02 -4.16
N ALA A 110 3.17 -9.48 -3.26
CA ALA A 110 3.76 -10.81 -3.30
C ALA A 110 2.81 -11.79 -2.61
N ILE A 111 2.54 -12.90 -3.23
CA ILE A 111 1.65 -13.95 -2.72
C ILE A 111 2.37 -15.30 -2.71
N SER A 112 2.03 -16.13 -1.77
CA SER A 112 2.58 -17.49 -1.66
C SER A 112 1.50 -18.48 -1.21
N ARG A 113 1.67 -19.72 -1.66
CA ARG A 113 0.88 -20.87 -1.17
C ARG A 113 1.47 -21.47 0.11
N PHE A 114 2.50 -20.88 0.66
CA PHE A 114 3.13 -21.28 1.92
C PHE A 114 2.92 -20.21 2.99
N ALA A 115 2.83 -20.63 4.24
CA ALA A 115 2.79 -19.75 5.41
C ALA A 115 3.83 -20.26 6.44
N PRO A 116 4.65 -19.39 7.01
CA PRO A 116 4.78 -17.95 6.75
C PRO A 116 5.29 -17.63 5.34
N MET A 117 5.28 -16.32 4.99
CA MET A 117 5.77 -15.87 3.68
C MET A 117 7.23 -16.29 3.50
N PRO A 118 7.57 -17.00 2.40
CA PRO A 118 8.95 -17.38 2.14
C PRO A 118 9.87 -16.16 2.00
N THR A 119 11.07 -16.28 2.57
CA THR A 119 12.14 -15.29 2.42
C THR A 119 13.05 -15.68 1.25
N GLU A 120 13.93 -14.77 0.83
CA GLU A 120 14.90 -15.07 -0.25
C GLU A 120 15.83 -16.24 0.09
N ALA A 121 16.03 -16.50 1.39
CA ALA A 121 16.85 -17.63 1.88
C ALA A 121 16.10 -18.97 1.87
N ASP A 122 14.77 -18.96 1.71
CA ASP A 122 13.96 -20.17 1.75
C ASP A 122 13.95 -20.91 0.41
N ALA A 123 13.98 -22.22 0.44
CA ALA A 123 13.85 -23.06 -0.75
C ALA A 123 12.53 -22.85 -1.52
N ASN A 124 11.53 -22.27 -0.87
CA ASN A 124 10.21 -21.97 -1.43
C ASN A 124 10.09 -20.54 -1.99
N SER A 125 11.13 -19.72 -1.95
CA SER A 125 11.11 -18.34 -2.46
C SER A 125 10.73 -18.29 -3.94
N ALA A 126 11.19 -19.24 -4.74
CA ALA A 126 10.85 -19.36 -6.16
C ALA A 126 9.35 -19.66 -6.42
N LYS A 127 8.60 -20.06 -5.38
CA LYS A 127 7.15 -20.34 -5.47
C LYS A 127 6.29 -19.14 -5.04
N THR A 128 6.92 -18.01 -4.80
CA THR A 128 6.24 -16.72 -4.56
C THR A 128 5.93 -16.07 -5.90
N LYS A 129 4.69 -15.66 -6.08
CA LYS A 129 4.24 -14.89 -7.26
C LYS A 129 4.07 -13.42 -6.89
N THR A 130 4.28 -12.56 -7.85
CA THR A 130 3.96 -11.14 -7.70
C THR A 130 2.77 -10.81 -8.59
N VAL A 131 1.76 -10.17 -8.02
CA VAL A 131 0.58 -9.70 -8.74
C VAL A 131 0.44 -8.19 -8.54
N THR A 132 0.02 -7.49 -9.58
CA THR A 132 -0.34 -6.08 -9.51
C THR A 132 -1.84 -5.96 -9.73
N LEU A 133 -2.52 -5.27 -8.82
CA LEU A 133 -3.94 -5.02 -8.88
C LEU A 133 -4.18 -3.52 -9.00
N TRP A 134 -5.17 -3.15 -9.78
CA TRP A 134 -5.61 -1.78 -9.91
C TRP A 134 -6.85 -1.56 -9.04
N ILE A 135 -6.78 -0.54 -8.18
CA ILE A 135 -7.84 -0.17 -7.26
C ILE A 135 -8.39 1.18 -7.70
N SER A 136 -9.69 1.23 -7.99
CA SER A 136 -10.37 2.49 -8.27
C SER A 136 -10.46 3.34 -7.00
N PRO A 137 -10.00 4.61 -7.00
CA PRO A 137 -10.08 5.46 -5.82
C PRO A 137 -11.52 5.81 -5.43
N SER A 138 -12.45 5.82 -6.39
CA SER A 138 -13.83 6.25 -6.19
C SER A 138 -14.65 5.24 -5.40
N ASP A 139 -14.68 3.98 -5.84
CA ASP A 139 -15.52 2.92 -5.28
C ASP A 139 -14.72 1.77 -4.66
N LYS A 140 -13.39 1.83 -4.74
CA LYS A 140 -12.47 0.78 -4.27
C LYS A 140 -12.68 -0.57 -4.96
N SER A 141 -13.24 -0.59 -6.17
CA SER A 141 -13.27 -1.79 -6.99
C SER A 141 -11.89 -2.19 -7.47
N MET A 142 -11.69 -3.49 -7.63
CA MET A 142 -10.41 -4.08 -8.00
C MET A 142 -10.47 -4.61 -9.42
N SER A 143 -9.34 -4.55 -10.11
CA SER A 143 -9.18 -5.11 -11.46
C SER A 143 -7.73 -5.50 -11.70
N PHE A 144 -7.51 -6.32 -12.71
CA PHE A 144 -6.17 -6.52 -13.25
C PHE A 144 -5.77 -5.32 -14.12
N PRO A 145 -4.46 -5.04 -14.25
CA PRO A 145 -3.99 -4.05 -15.19
C PRO A 145 -4.40 -4.43 -16.62
N PRO A 146 -4.70 -3.42 -17.47
CA PRO A 146 -5.05 -3.65 -18.87
C PRO A 146 -3.92 -4.25 -19.69
#